data_65cb5dcf81be2d60144e6afe44516701
#
_entry.id   65cb5dcf81be2d60144e6afe44516701
#
_cell.length_a   1.000
_cell.length_b   1.000
_cell.length_c   1.000
_cell.angle_alpha   90.00
_cell.angle_beta   90.00
_cell.angle_gamma   90.00
#
_symmetry.space_group_name_H-M   'P 1'
#
loop_
_entity.id
_entity.type
_entity.pdbx_description
1 polymer ?
#
loop_
_entity_poly.entity_id
_entity_poly.type
_entity_poly.pdbx_seq_one_letter_code
_entity_poly.pdbx_strand_id
1 'polypeptide(L)'
;MFSMKYLNKLLVRNRLIILLFFVSSFSFSQQVSVKDETTNEDLSDVVIFNEDKSESIITDLNGLVDLSIFSENEKIYFQLLGYSVLELFMGDILNGSSIYLQSESQNLEEVILSVARSESNVNQIAEKVSVIKSEDLFLSSPASGAELLELSPGVRVQKSQGGGGSPIIRGFEANRVLIVVDGVRMNNAIYRSGHLQNSITIDPSNIERAEVIFGSSSVGYGSDALGGVIHYYTKSPILKGSEKIKSSFTTNYNSANQGVSNNFVTNYSKENWGSITSLSISKFGDIKMGKKRDHGYNSWGVTPLYSENSRYSYYPQPSTNSDENIQKNTGYSQVDLFQKFLVKLGDTNLLNINIQFSESSDIDRFDQLSILKGESLKFSEWYYGPQKRLLISPSLKIFPNRKFMKKGAITFGFQKINESRIKRKFNTLNRSHQIEDLKVFSLNGDFDTSFNNGHSVSYGVESTYNYNYSKAYDQILETEGNQIIGLSKKFAIPTRYPSNGSSYTSFASYVNWSWN
;
A
#
# COMPACT_ATOMS: atom_id res chain seq x y z
N MET A 1 -85.85 -44.84 7.17
CA MET A 1 -85.67 -44.17 8.49
C MET A 1 -84.20 -44.32 8.89
N PHE A 2 -83.34 -43.49 8.28
CA PHE A 2 -81.91 -43.47 8.58
C PHE A 2 -81.68 -42.61 9.81
N SER A 3 -81.09 -43.19 10.82
CA SER A 3 -80.99 -42.75 12.17
C SER A 3 -80.23 -41.44 12.36
N MET A 4 -80.93 -40.40 12.90
CA MET A 4 -80.38 -39.06 13.32
C MET A 4 -79.19 -39.17 14.30
N LYS A 5 -78.91 -40.38 14.83
CA LYS A 5 -77.72 -40.66 15.66
C LYS A 5 -76.36 -40.61 14.93
N TYR A 6 -76.35 -40.91 13.62
CA TYR A 6 -75.09 -40.86 12.81
C TYR A 6 -74.73 -39.43 12.45
N LEU A 7 -75.69 -38.56 12.21
CA LEU A 7 -75.47 -37.20 11.87
C LEU A 7 -74.84 -36.38 13.01
N ASN A 8 -75.30 -36.63 14.27
CA ASN A 8 -74.77 -36.00 15.46
C ASN A 8 -73.31 -36.45 15.81
N LYS A 9 -72.98 -37.72 15.53
CA LYS A 9 -71.61 -38.22 15.75
C LYS A 9 -70.64 -37.63 14.74
N LEU A 10 -71.08 -37.37 13.48
CA LEU A 10 -70.28 -36.75 12.44
C LEU A 10 -70.04 -35.24 12.73
N LEU A 11 -71.04 -34.53 13.21
CA LEU A 11 -71.00 -33.14 13.62
C LEU A 11 -70.10 -32.88 14.84
N VAL A 12 -70.13 -33.76 15.85
CA VAL A 12 -69.25 -33.65 17.03
C VAL A 12 -67.81 -33.98 16.67
N ARG A 13 -67.54 -34.96 15.79
CA ARG A 13 -66.20 -35.32 15.30
C ARG A 13 -65.61 -34.23 14.48
N ASN A 14 -66.39 -33.58 13.62
CA ASN A 14 -65.90 -32.45 12.82
C ASN A 14 -65.66 -31.17 13.66
N ARG A 15 -66.45 -30.92 14.71
CA ARG A 15 -66.23 -29.85 15.69
C ARG A 15 -64.97 -30.08 16.52
N LEU A 16 -64.64 -31.31 16.88
CA LEU A 16 -63.42 -31.65 17.59
C LEU A 16 -62.17 -31.50 16.72
N ILE A 17 -62.26 -31.83 15.41
CA ILE A 17 -61.18 -31.65 14.45
C ILE A 17 -60.95 -30.16 14.19
N ILE A 18 -62.00 -29.34 14.08
CA ILE A 18 -61.88 -27.88 13.91
C ILE A 18 -61.29 -27.24 15.18
N LEU A 19 -61.64 -27.72 16.39
CA LEU A 19 -61.07 -27.24 17.64
C LEU A 19 -59.58 -27.61 17.77
N LEU A 20 -59.17 -28.81 17.34
CA LEU A 20 -57.77 -29.25 17.28
C LEU A 20 -56.96 -28.46 16.24
N PHE A 21 -57.58 -28.03 15.13
CA PHE A 21 -56.93 -27.17 14.14
C PHE A 21 -56.74 -25.72 14.64
N PHE A 22 -57.63 -25.23 15.53
CA PHE A 22 -57.49 -23.90 16.14
C PHE A 22 -56.47 -23.85 17.28
N VAL A 23 -56.17 -24.96 17.95
CA VAL A 23 -55.18 -25.04 19.02
C VAL A 23 -53.76 -25.18 18.49
N SER A 24 -53.56 -25.65 17.24
CA SER A 24 -52.23 -25.77 16.60
C SER A 24 -51.68 -24.48 15.99
N SER A 25 -52.40 -23.34 16.11
CA SER A 25 -52.01 -22.07 15.45
C SER A 25 -51.40 -21.03 16.40
N PHE A 26 -51.13 -21.37 17.65
CA PHE A 26 -50.35 -20.50 18.53
C PHE A 26 -48.87 -20.92 18.47
N SER A 27 -48.21 -20.66 17.35
CA SER A 27 -46.74 -20.54 17.33
C SER A 27 -46.42 -19.23 18.01
N PHE A 28 -45.89 -19.26 19.21
CA PHE A 28 -45.27 -18.08 19.81
C PHE A 28 -43.97 -17.79 19.03
N SER A 29 -44.08 -16.94 18.02
CA SER A 29 -42.89 -16.37 17.39
C SER A 29 -42.35 -15.30 18.33
N GLN A 30 -41.16 -15.47 18.81
CA GLN A 30 -40.46 -14.48 19.65
C GLN A 30 -39.65 -13.54 18.75
N GLN A 31 -40.36 -12.66 18.06
CA GLN A 31 -39.77 -11.74 17.12
C GLN A 31 -39.27 -10.49 17.83
N VAL A 32 -38.02 -10.11 17.54
CA VAL A 32 -37.37 -8.89 18.05
C VAL A 32 -36.75 -8.11 16.88
N SER A 33 -36.57 -6.77 17.07
CA SER A 33 -35.84 -5.94 16.16
C SER A 33 -34.48 -5.58 16.73
N VAL A 34 -33.42 -5.62 15.92
CA VAL A 34 -32.07 -5.18 16.31
C VAL A 34 -31.76 -3.84 15.65
N LYS A 35 -31.33 -2.87 16.45
CA LYS A 35 -31.12 -1.47 16.03
C LYS A 35 -29.78 -0.93 16.51
N ASP A 36 -29.28 0.07 15.80
CA ASP A 36 -28.16 0.90 16.26
C ASP A 36 -28.60 1.80 17.43
N GLU A 37 -27.84 1.80 18.53
CA GLU A 37 -28.16 2.57 19.73
C GLU A 37 -28.12 4.10 19.48
N THR A 38 -27.27 4.57 18.56
CA THR A 38 -27.06 6.00 18.32
C THR A 38 -27.98 6.54 17.23
N THR A 39 -28.10 5.82 16.10
CA THR A 39 -28.89 6.27 14.93
C THR A 39 -30.32 5.78 14.95
N ASN A 40 -30.64 4.77 15.76
CA ASN A 40 -31.92 4.06 15.83
C ASN A 40 -32.34 3.41 14.49
N GLU A 41 -31.37 3.18 13.59
CA GLU A 41 -31.57 2.47 12.34
C GLU A 41 -31.62 0.96 12.55
N ASP A 42 -32.40 0.25 11.74
CA ASP A 42 -32.50 -1.20 11.80
C ASP A 42 -31.22 -1.85 11.29
N LEU A 43 -30.71 -2.88 11.99
CA LEU A 43 -29.46 -3.57 11.66
C LEU A 43 -29.72 -4.94 11.01
N SER A 44 -29.42 -5.04 9.72
CA SER A 44 -29.39 -6.32 8.99
C SER A 44 -28.10 -7.10 9.25
N ASP A 45 -28.12 -8.40 8.94
CA ASP A 45 -26.95 -9.27 9.00
C ASP A 45 -26.32 -9.42 10.40
N VAL A 46 -27.04 -9.08 11.48
CA VAL A 46 -26.62 -9.38 12.84
C VAL A 46 -26.71 -10.88 13.06
N VAL A 47 -25.59 -11.52 13.38
CA VAL A 47 -25.53 -12.95 13.70
C VAL A 47 -25.84 -13.14 15.18
N ILE A 48 -26.87 -13.94 15.48
CA ILE A 48 -27.25 -14.32 16.84
C ILE A 48 -26.93 -15.81 17.03
N PHE A 49 -26.22 -16.16 18.09
CA PHE A 49 -25.83 -17.55 18.38
C PHE A 49 -25.76 -17.82 19.88
N ASN A 50 -25.87 -19.08 20.27
CA ASN A 50 -25.72 -19.53 21.66
C ASN A 50 -24.23 -19.74 22.02
N GLU A 51 -23.94 -19.99 23.32
CA GLU A 51 -22.55 -20.02 23.83
C GLU A 51 -21.67 -21.07 23.15
N ASP A 52 -22.22 -22.24 22.86
CA ASP A 52 -21.51 -23.34 22.18
C ASP A 52 -21.56 -23.25 20.64
N LYS A 53 -22.27 -22.24 20.10
CA LYS A 53 -22.48 -22.00 18.65
C LYS A 53 -23.15 -23.16 17.92
N SER A 54 -23.92 -23.98 18.62
CA SER A 54 -24.68 -25.06 18.02
C SER A 54 -25.88 -24.55 17.23
N GLU A 55 -26.47 -23.43 17.67
CA GLU A 55 -27.58 -22.77 17.00
C GLU A 55 -27.22 -21.32 16.66
N SER A 56 -27.63 -20.88 15.47
CA SER A 56 -27.42 -19.52 15.01
C SER A 56 -28.47 -19.06 14.01
N ILE A 57 -28.80 -17.77 14.05
CA ILE A 57 -29.75 -17.12 13.16
C ILE A 57 -29.24 -15.72 12.81
N ILE A 58 -29.77 -15.11 11.75
CA ILE A 58 -29.33 -13.80 11.27
C ILE A 58 -30.56 -12.89 11.07
N THR A 59 -30.45 -11.58 11.42
CA THR A 59 -31.51 -10.61 11.18
C THR A 59 -31.74 -10.39 9.68
N ASP A 60 -33.00 -10.14 9.32
CA ASP A 60 -33.40 -9.78 7.96
C ASP A 60 -33.01 -8.32 7.59
N LEU A 61 -33.37 -7.88 6.37
CA LEU A 61 -33.10 -6.54 5.87
C LEU A 61 -33.76 -5.40 6.69
N ASN A 62 -34.74 -5.72 7.52
CA ASN A 62 -35.42 -4.78 8.42
C ASN A 62 -34.96 -4.94 9.88
N GLY A 63 -33.84 -5.65 10.12
CA GLY A 63 -33.33 -5.90 11.44
C GLY A 63 -34.18 -6.85 12.29
N LEU A 64 -35.14 -7.58 11.70
CA LEU A 64 -36.04 -8.48 12.42
C LEU A 64 -35.48 -9.90 12.48
N VAL A 65 -35.70 -10.57 13.61
CA VAL A 65 -35.28 -11.95 13.81
C VAL A 65 -36.24 -12.69 14.75
N ASP A 66 -36.49 -13.97 14.50
CA ASP A 66 -37.26 -14.86 15.35
C ASP A 66 -36.34 -15.72 16.24
N LEU A 67 -36.30 -15.41 17.51
CA LEU A 67 -35.42 -16.07 18.49
C LEU A 67 -35.98 -17.39 19.05
N SER A 68 -37.09 -17.90 18.54
CA SER A 68 -37.76 -19.12 19.04
C SER A 68 -36.93 -20.40 18.96
N ILE A 69 -35.79 -20.35 18.24
CA ILE A 69 -34.84 -21.48 18.15
C ILE A 69 -34.04 -21.66 19.45
N PHE A 70 -33.90 -20.60 20.28
CA PHE A 70 -33.12 -20.64 21.52
C PHE A 70 -34.00 -20.92 22.72
N SER A 71 -33.45 -21.62 23.72
CA SER A 71 -34.17 -21.96 24.96
C SER A 71 -34.13 -20.80 25.97
N GLU A 72 -35.17 -20.60 26.78
CA GLU A 72 -35.28 -19.49 27.75
C GLU A 72 -34.08 -19.35 28.71
N ASN A 73 -33.41 -20.43 29.04
CA ASN A 73 -32.26 -20.45 29.95
C ASN A 73 -30.91 -20.30 29.21
N GLU A 74 -30.92 -20.15 27.89
CA GLU A 74 -29.69 -19.98 27.11
C GLU A 74 -29.19 -18.56 27.11
N LYS A 75 -27.87 -18.44 27.07
CA LYS A 75 -27.16 -17.21 26.85
C LYS A 75 -26.93 -17.05 25.36
N ILE A 76 -27.38 -15.94 24.79
CA ILE A 76 -27.26 -15.65 23.36
C ILE A 76 -26.43 -14.40 23.13
N TYR A 77 -25.68 -14.39 22.02
CA TYR A 77 -24.76 -13.37 21.63
C TYR A 77 -25.21 -12.75 20.33
N PHE A 78 -25.27 -11.43 20.29
CA PHE A 78 -25.54 -10.63 19.08
C PHE A 78 -24.23 -10.07 18.57
N GLN A 79 -23.86 -10.39 17.34
CA GLN A 79 -22.60 -9.98 16.74
C GLN A 79 -22.81 -9.38 15.34
N LEU A 80 -22.35 -8.16 15.15
CA LEU A 80 -22.26 -7.50 13.85
C LEU A 80 -20.89 -6.81 13.72
N LEU A 81 -20.31 -6.86 12.53
CA LEU A 81 -19.03 -6.19 12.28
C LEU A 81 -19.18 -4.67 12.48
N GLY A 82 -18.35 -4.08 13.34
CA GLY A 82 -18.43 -2.66 13.71
C GLY A 82 -19.30 -2.36 14.94
N TYR A 83 -19.79 -3.40 15.64
CA TYR A 83 -20.58 -3.28 16.86
C TYR A 83 -20.01 -4.15 17.98
N SER A 84 -20.14 -3.68 19.24
CA SER A 84 -19.79 -4.48 20.41
C SER A 84 -20.68 -5.70 20.49
N VAL A 85 -20.09 -6.86 20.82
CA VAL A 85 -20.87 -8.08 21.03
C VAL A 85 -21.76 -7.88 22.26
N LEU A 86 -23.07 -7.98 22.07
CA LEU A 86 -24.06 -7.89 23.13
C LEU A 86 -24.43 -9.32 23.59
N GLU A 87 -24.39 -9.52 24.88
CA GLU A 87 -24.68 -10.78 25.54
C GLU A 87 -25.95 -10.65 26.39
N LEU A 88 -26.95 -11.48 26.15
CA LEU A 88 -28.21 -11.48 26.88
C LEU A 88 -28.66 -12.92 27.21
N PHE A 89 -29.42 -13.10 28.31
CA PHE A 89 -30.16 -14.32 28.50
C PHE A 89 -31.47 -14.30 27.70
N MET A 90 -31.78 -15.37 27.02
CA MET A 90 -32.97 -15.46 26.18
C MET A 90 -34.25 -15.16 26.96
N GLY A 91 -34.35 -15.60 28.23
CA GLY A 91 -35.49 -15.33 29.11
C GLY A 91 -35.70 -13.86 29.51
N ASP A 92 -34.68 -13.01 29.35
CA ASP A 92 -34.77 -11.57 29.64
C ASP A 92 -35.30 -10.77 28.45
N ILE A 93 -35.44 -11.38 27.26
CA ILE A 93 -35.84 -10.74 26.03
C ILE A 93 -37.37 -10.81 25.87
N LEU A 94 -38.01 -9.66 25.87
CA LEU A 94 -39.44 -9.56 25.65
C LEU A 94 -39.79 -9.67 24.17
N ASN A 95 -40.85 -10.41 23.84
CA ASN A 95 -41.36 -10.49 22.48
C ASN A 95 -41.77 -9.09 21.94
N GLY A 96 -41.29 -8.74 20.74
CA GLY A 96 -41.54 -7.43 20.14
C GLY A 96 -40.66 -6.30 20.68
N SER A 97 -39.67 -6.61 21.55
CA SER A 97 -38.70 -5.60 22.01
C SER A 97 -37.67 -5.22 20.94
N SER A 98 -37.10 -4.06 21.09
CA SER A 98 -35.93 -3.63 20.31
C SER A 98 -34.67 -3.86 21.11
N ILE A 99 -33.70 -4.52 20.49
CA ILE A 99 -32.36 -4.77 21.04
C ILE A 99 -31.42 -3.77 20.39
N TYR A 100 -30.69 -3.04 21.21
CA TYR A 100 -29.78 -1.99 20.72
C TYR A 100 -28.35 -2.48 20.78
N LEU A 101 -27.67 -2.45 19.62
CA LEU A 101 -26.24 -2.69 19.56
C LEU A 101 -25.52 -1.34 19.59
N GLN A 102 -24.53 -1.26 20.45
CA GLN A 102 -23.65 -0.10 20.52
C GLN A 102 -22.65 -0.19 19.36
N SER A 103 -22.67 0.81 18.48
CA SER A 103 -21.63 0.97 17.49
C SER A 103 -20.31 1.08 18.23
N GLU A 104 -19.54 0.02 18.17
CA GLU A 104 -18.13 0.11 18.49
C GLU A 104 -17.54 0.81 17.28
N SER A 105 -17.26 2.13 17.39
CA SER A 105 -16.13 2.62 16.67
C SER A 105 -14.97 1.76 17.17
N GLN A 106 -14.76 0.60 16.56
CA GLN A 106 -13.48 -0.06 16.63
C GLN A 106 -12.51 0.95 16.02
N ASN A 107 -12.00 1.83 16.84
CA ASN A 107 -10.58 1.97 16.96
C ASN A 107 -10.10 0.55 17.30
N LEU A 108 -10.08 -0.33 16.31
CA LEU A 108 -9.13 -1.43 16.26
C LEU A 108 -7.85 -0.73 16.61
N GLU A 109 -7.32 -0.99 17.80
CA GLU A 109 -6.10 -0.34 18.28
C GLU A 109 -5.13 -0.50 17.12
N GLU A 110 -4.96 0.59 16.35
CA GLU A 110 -4.25 0.56 15.07
C GLU A 110 -2.82 0.19 15.40
N VAL A 111 -2.47 -1.08 15.15
CA VAL A 111 -1.15 -1.60 15.46
C VAL A 111 -0.18 -1.03 14.43
N ILE A 112 0.69 -0.16 14.90
CA ILE A 112 1.79 0.40 14.12
C ILE A 112 3.02 -0.46 14.31
N LEU A 113 3.60 -0.90 13.22
CA LEU A 113 4.81 -1.73 13.22
C LEU A 113 6.10 -0.91 13.12
N SER A 114 6.01 0.36 12.73
CA SER A 114 7.18 1.16 12.38
C SER A 114 7.80 1.93 13.55
N VAL A 115 7.04 2.21 14.61
CA VAL A 115 7.60 2.90 15.78
C VAL A 115 8.48 1.94 16.57
N ALA A 116 9.69 2.36 16.87
CA ALA A 116 10.72 1.54 17.52
C ALA A 116 11.01 0.19 16.83
N ARG A 117 10.64 0.03 15.53
CA ARG A 117 10.74 -1.21 14.75
C ARG A 117 10.00 -2.39 15.40
N SER A 118 9.00 -2.12 16.24
CA SER A 118 8.17 -3.11 16.94
C SER A 118 6.70 -2.77 16.84
N GLU A 119 5.84 -3.77 17.08
CA GLU A 119 4.39 -3.57 17.13
C GLU A 119 4.02 -2.75 18.36
N SER A 120 3.32 -1.65 18.16
CA SER A 120 2.82 -0.77 19.21
C SER A 120 1.43 -0.26 18.84
N ASN A 121 0.57 -0.05 19.82
CA ASN A 121 -0.71 0.61 19.59
C ASN A 121 -0.52 2.11 19.36
N VAL A 122 -1.26 2.69 18.42
CA VAL A 122 -1.25 4.15 18.15
C VAL A 122 -1.39 4.97 19.43
N ASN A 123 -2.26 4.53 20.33
CA ASN A 123 -2.57 5.23 21.58
C ASN A 123 -1.45 5.14 22.63
N GLN A 124 -0.45 4.29 22.43
CA GLN A 124 0.67 4.05 23.35
C GLN A 124 1.99 4.68 22.89
N ILE A 125 1.99 5.35 21.74
CA ILE A 125 3.17 5.98 21.18
C ILE A 125 3.10 7.49 21.32
N ALA A 126 4.21 8.10 21.73
CA ALA A 126 4.32 9.55 21.87
C ALA A 126 4.45 10.28 20.53
N GLU A 127 4.74 9.54 19.47
CA GLU A 127 5.01 10.07 18.15
C GLU A 127 3.75 10.22 17.32
N LYS A 128 3.72 11.28 16.51
CA LYS A 128 2.69 11.41 15.49
C LYS A 128 2.98 10.42 14.35
N VAL A 129 2.06 9.49 14.12
CA VAL A 129 2.08 8.57 12.97
C VAL A 129 0.84 8.80 12.13
N SER A 130 0.98 8.73 10.82
CA SER A 130 -0.13 8.69 9.88
C SER A 130 -0.09 7.35 9.16
N VAL A 131 -1.21 6.66 9.13
CA VAL A 131 -1.36 5.38 8.43
C VAL A 131 -2.25 5.59 7.23
N ILE A 132 -1.78 5.13 6.07
CA ILE A 132 -2.53 5.08 4.80
C ILE A 132 -2.89 3.61 4.58
N LYS A 133 -4.17 3.30 4.58
CA LYS A 133 -4.69 1.93 4.49
C LYS A 133 -4.95 1.50 3.04
N SER A 134 -5.15 0.20 2.83
CA SER A 134 -5.46 -0.35 1.50
C SER A 134 -6.75 0.20 0.91
N GLU A 135 -7.75 0.52 1.73
CA GLU A 135 -9.01 1.16 1.32
C GLU A 135 -8.77 2.55 0.71
N ASP A 136 -7.92 3.37 1.37
CA ASP A 136 -7.54 4.70 0.88
C ASP A 136 -6.81 4.62 -0.47
N LEU A 137 -5.94 3.61 -0.61
CA LEU A 137 -5.20 3.34 -1.85
C LEU A 137 -6.13 2.92 -2.99
N PHE A 138 -7.13 2.09 -2.69
CA PHE A 138 -8.12 1.66 -3.66
C PHE A 138 -8.97 2.82 -4.17
N LEU A 139 -9.44 3.69 -3.28
CA LEU A 139 -10.27 4.85 -3.61
C LEU A 139 -9.51 5.92 -4.38
N SER A 140 -8.26 6.19 -4.02
CA SER A 140 -7.44 7.25 -4.63
C SER A 140 -6.72 6.81 -5.91
N SER A 141 -6.48 5.49 -6.08
CA SER A 141 -5.79 4.89 -7.23
C SER A 141 -4.50 5.62 -7.61
N PRO A 142 -3.54 5.81 -6.69
CA PRO A 142 -2.32 6.56 -6.95
C PRO A 142 -1.48 5.89 -8.03
N ALA A 143 -0.85 6.69 -8.91
CA ALA A 143 -0.02 6.17 -10.01
C ALA A 143 1.37 5.71 -9.56
N SER A 144 1.84 6.11 -8.39
CA SER A 144 3.18 5.77 -7.88
C SER A 144 3.24 5.70 -6.35
N GLY A 145 4.26 5.04 -5.83
CA GLY A 145 4.52 4.99 -4.39
C GLY A 145 4.76 6.38 -3.76
N ALA A 146 5.19 7.38 -4.53
CA ALA A 146 5.25 8.75 -4.04
C ALA A 146 3.87 9.38 -3.92
N GLU A 147 3.02 9.19 -4.93
CA GLU A 147 1.71 9.83 -5.00
C GLU A 147 0.77 9.37 -3.87
N LEU A 148 0.85 8.09 -3.49
CA LEU A 148 0.06 7.58 -2.36
C LEU A 148 0.36 8.33 -1.04
N LEU A 149 1.55 8.90 -0.88
CA LEU A 149 1.92 9.64 0.32
C LEU A 149 1.22 11.00 0.44
N GLU A 150 0.65 11.53 -0.66
CA GLU A 150 -0.16 12.76 -0.64
C GLU A 150 -1.46 12.57 0.17
N LEU A 151 -1.87 11.32 0.42
CA LEU A 151 -2.99 10.98 1.31
C LEU A 151 -2.65 11.22 2.79
N SER A 152 -1.37 11.29 3.16
CA SER A 152 -0.94 11.51 4.55
C SER A 152 -0.91 13.02 4.88
N PRO A 153 -1.71 13.49 5.84
CA PRO A 153 -1.64 14.87 6.29
C PRO A 153 -0.25 15.24 6.81
N GLY A 154 0.37 16.28 6.23
CA GLY A 154 1.71 16.74 6.60
C GLY A 154 2.85 16.19 5.75
N VAL A 155 2.53 15.39 4.73
CA VAL A 155 3.46 15.01 3.67
C VAL A 155 3.12 15.79 2.40
N ARG A 156 4.13 16.33 1.75
CA ARG A 156 4.04 16.91 0.42
C ARG A 156 4.93 16.13 -0.51
N VAL A 157 4.49 15.89 -1.73
CA VAL A 157 5.32 15.24 -2.75
C VAL A 157 5.71 16.26 -3.81
N GLN A 158 7.00 16.42 -4.01
CA GLN A 158 7.55 17.24 -5.10
C GLN A 158 7.85 16.37 -6.30
N LYS A 159 7.30 16.74 -7.44
CA LYS A 159 7.50 16.05 -8.72
C LYS A 159 8.23 16.98 -9.69
N SER A 160 9.24 16.47 -10.40
CA SER A 160 9.95 17.17 -11.48
C SER A 160 9.67 16.56 -12.85
N GLN A 161 8.94 15.44 -12.86
CA GLN A 161 8.57 14.66 -14.04
C GLN A 161 7.31 13.84 -13.75
N GLY A 162 6.74 13.17 -14.77
CA GLY A 162 5.81 12.07 -14.57
C GLY A 162 6.53 10.92 -13.87
N GLY A 163 5.87 10.06 -13.20
CA GLY A 163 6.43 8.92 -12.48
C GLY A 163 7.51 9.28 -11.44
N GLY A 164 7.32 8.88 -10.24
CA GLY A 164 8.20 9.21 -9.13
C GLY A 164 7.87 10.55 -8.48
N GLY A 165 8.58 10.85 -7.42
CA GLY A 165 8.44 12.07 -6.62
C GLY A 165 9.31 12.00 -5.38
N SER A 166 9.57 13.15 -4.79
CA SER A 166 10.31 13.26 -3.53
C SER A 166 9.34 13.62 -2.41
N PRO A 167 9.13 12.75 -1.43
CA PRO A 167 8.35 13.10 -0.25
C PRO A 167 9.09 14.15 0.59
N ILE A 168 8.32 15.14 1.06
CA ILE A 168 8.79 16.21 1.93
C ILE A 168 8.01 16.11 3.24
N ILE A 169 8.73 15.93 4.34
CA ILE A 169 8.19 15.87 5.69
C ILE A 169 8.79 17.01 6.49
N ARG A 170 7.96 17.95 7.00
CA ARG A 170 8.41 19.10 7.81
C ARG A 170 9.54 19.92 7.15
N GLY A 171 9.54 20.02 5.81
CA GLY A 171 10.57 20.72 5.03
C GLY A 171 11.83 19.91 4.73
N PHE A 172 11.94 18.67 5.25
CA PHE A 172 13.02 17.75 4.91
C PHE A 172 12.65 16.88 3.71
N GLU A 173 13.59 16.71 2.80
CA GLU A 173 13.42 15.92 1.58
C GLU A 173 14.63 15.01 1.30
N ALA A 174 14.48 14.13 0.34
CA ALA A 174 15.53 13.30 -0.21
C ALA A 174 16.20 12.39 0.84
N ASN A 175 17.51 12.48 1.00
CA ASN A 175 18.28 11.69 1.97
C ASN A 175 18.06 12.08 3.44
N ARG A 176 17.11 12.97 3.73
CA ARG A 176 16.70 13.33 5.10
C ARG A 176 15.35 12.74 5.48
N VAL A 177 14.71 12.05 4.55
CA VAL A 177 13.51 11.24 4.76
C VAL A 177 13.86 9.80 4.43
N LEU A 178 13.73 8.91 5.42
CA LEU A 178 14.02 7.50 5.23
C LEU A 178 12.81 6.79 4.62
N ILE A 179 13.05 6.04 3.57
CA ILE A 179 12.06 5.15 2.95
C ILE A 179 12.45 3.70 3.25
N VAL A 180 11.49 2.93 3.73
CA VAL A 180 11.65 1.51 4.10
C VAL A 180 10.55 0.69 3.42
N VAL A 181 10.87 -0.49 2.94
CA VAL A 181 9.92 -1.47 2.39
C VAL A 181 10.11 -2.79 3.11
N ASP A 182 9.08 -3.25 3.83
CA ASP A 182 9.12 -4.48 4.66
C ASP A 182 10.40 -4.63 5.51
N GLY A 183 10.83 -3.53 6.14
CA GLY A 183 12.03 -3.49 6.97
C GLY A 183 13.35 -3.27 6.21
N VAL A 184 13.35 -3.23 4.88
CA VAL A 184 14.55 -2.97 4.07
C VAL A 184 14.62 -1.50 3.68
N ARG A 185 15.72 -0.84 4.03
CA ARG A 185 16.01 0.55 3.70
C ARG A 185 16.15 0.73 2.18
N MET A 186 15.46 1.73 1.62
CA MET A 186 15.57 2.15 0.23
C MET A 186 16.68 3.16 -0.01
N ASN A 187 16.94 4.01 0.98
CA ASN A 187 18.03 4.99 0.93
C ASN A 187 19.37 4.26 0.78
N ASN A 188 20.19 4.72 -0.14
CA ASN A 188 21.44 4.06 -0.52
C ASN A 188 22.54 5.09 -0.84
N ALA A 189 23.75 4.62 -1.16
CA ALA A 189 24.93 5.45 -1.35
C ALA A 189 24.84 6.49 -2.50
N ILE A 190 23.95 6.28 -3.48
CA ILE A 190 23.74 7.26 -4.57
C ILE A 190 22.52 8.17 -4.32
N TYR A 191 21.85 7.99 -3.17
CA TYR A 191 20.74 8.82 -2.73
C TYR A 191 21.25 10.21 -2.35
N ARG A 192 20.68 11.27 -2.89
CA ARG A 192 21.19 12.63 -2.74
C ARG A 192 20.07 13.61 -2.46
N SER A 193 20.44 14.86 -2.16
CA SER A 193 19.51 15.98 -2.13
C SER A 193 18.92 16.25 -3.52
N GLY A 194 17.66 16.62 -3.57
CA GLY A 194 16.89 16.87 -4.78
C GLY A 194 15.94 15.75 -5.14
N HIS A 195 15.33 15.88 -6.30
CA HIS A 195 14.24 15.00 -6.73
C HIS A 195 14.73 13.60 -7.02
N LEU A 196 14.10 12.63 -6.40
CA LEU A 196 14.48 11.24 -6.45
C LEU A 196 13.38 10.41 -7.10
N GLN A 197 13.81 9.47 -7.91
CA GLN A 197 12.93 8.54 -8.59
C GLN A 197 12.72 7.24 -7.81
N ASN A 198 13.32 7.08 -6.64
CA ASN A 198 13.35 5.81 -5.91
C ASN A 198 11.96 5.29 -5.53
N SER A 199 11.01 6.20 -5.26
CA SER A 199 9.63 5.82 -4.98
C SER A 199 8.83 5.36 -6.21
N ILE A 200 9.33 5.57 -7.44
CA ILE A 200 8.69 5.01 -8.65
C ILE A 200 8.74 3.49 -8.68
N THR A 201 9.77 2.89 -8.08
CA THR A 201 9.92 1.43 -8.02
C THR A 201 9.05 0.77 -6.95
N ILE A 202 8.14 1.53 -6.32
CA ILE A 202 7.16 1.05 -5.35
C ILE A 202 5.80 1.09 -6.03
N ASP A 203 5.29 -0.09 -6.38
CA ASP A 203 3.97 -0.25 -6.98
C ASP A 203 2.88 -0.14 -5.89
N PRO A 204 1.99 0.88 -5.95
CA PRO A 204 0.92 1.06 -4.97
C PRO A 204 -0.04 -0.14 -4.86
N SER A 205 -0.25 -0.87 -5.97
CA SER A 205 -1.15 -2.02 -5.99
C SER A 205 -0.67 -3.20 -5.13
N ASN A 206 0.61 -3.23 -4.78
CA ASN A 206 1.22 -4.25 -3.92
C ASN A 206 1.33 -3.80 -2.45
N ILE A 207 0.92 -2.57 -2.12
CA ILE A 207 0.99 -2.05 -0.76
C ILE A 207 -0.26 -2.44 0.02
N GLU A 208 -0.09 -2.96 1.22
CA GLU A 208 -1.11 -3.23 2.23
C GLU A 208 -1.46 -1.94 2.98
N ARG A 209 -0.41 -1.26 3.46
CA ARG A 209 -0.48 0.05 4.12
C ARG A 209 0.86 0.76 4.06
N ALA A 210 0.83 2.08 4.22
CA ALA A 210 2.03 2.87 4.44
C ALA A 210 1.93 3.64 5.77
N GLU A 211 2.99 3.63 6.54
CA GLU A 211 3.09 4.34 7.81
C GLU A 211 4.09 5.48 7.68
N VAL A 212 3.66 6.69 8.04
CA VAL A 212 4.52 7.89 8.04
C VAL A 212 4.75 8.33 9.48
N ILE A 213 5.97 8.21 9.95
CA ILE A 213 6.40 8.60 11.28
C ILE A 213 7.02 9.99 11.21
N PHE A 214 6.48 10.93 11.98
CA PHE A 214 6.92 12.31 12.00
C PHE A 214 7.86 12.58 13.20
N GLY A 215 9.05 13.08 12.92
CA GLY A 215 9.93 13.64 13.96
C GLY A 215 10.97 12.67 14.54
N SER A 216 11.31 12.84 15.81
CA SER A 216 12.50 12.28 16.45
C SER A 216 12.50 10.77 16.74
N SER A 217 11.34 10.10 16.64
CA SER A 217 11.25 8.64 16.73
C SER A 217 12.01 7.89 15.63
N SER A 218 12.42 8.64 14.64
CA SER A 218 13.39 8.21 13.66
C SER A 218 14.75 7.77 14.24
N VAL A 219 15.04 8.06 15.51
CA VAL A 219 16.31 7.65 16.16
C VAL A 219 16.52 6.15 16.09
N GLY A 220 15.47 5.34 16.25
CA GLY A 220 15.52 3.87 16.09
C GLY A 220 15.85 3.42 14.66
N TYR A 221 15.71 4.30 13.67
CA TYR A 221 16.05 4.04 12.28
C TYR A 221 17.43 4.58 11.86
N GLY A 222 18.09 5.37 12.71
CA GLY A 222 19.43 5.91 12.47
C GLY A 222 19.48 7.05 11.45
N SER A 223 20.54 7.10 10.66
CA SER A 223 20.75 8.14 9.64
C SER A 223 19.65 8.18 8.60
N ASP A 224 19.51 9.33 7.90
CA ASP A 224 18.53 9.62 6.85
C ASP A 224 17.09 9.82 7.33
N ALA A 225 16.78 9.62 8.61
CA ALA A 225 15.45 9.74 9.16
C ALA A 225 15.19 11.09 9.88
N LEU A 226 15.92 12.15 9.52
CA LEU A 226 15.86 13.45 10.18
C LEU A 226 14.49 14.13 10.07
N GLY A 227 13.84 14.05 8.90
CA GLY A 227 12.49 14.56 8.68
C GLY A 227 11.40 13.61 9.15
N GLY A 228 11.69 12.32 9.06
CA GLY A 228 10.76 11.24 9.38
C GLY A 228 11.08 9.95 8.63
N VAL A 229 10.24 8.96 8.85
CA VAL A 229 10.31 7.64 8.19
C VAL A 229 9.02 7.36 7.44
N ILE A 230 9.14 6.82 6.25
CA ILE A 230 8.04 6.27 5.47
C ILE A 230 8.26 4.77 5.36
N HIS A 231 7.38 3.98 5.93
CA HIS A 231 7.47 2.54 5.89
C HIS A 231 6.30 1.96 5.07
N TYR A 232 6.61 1.35 3.94
CA TYR A 232 5.68 0.63 3.11
C TYR A 232 5.64 -0.84 3.53
N TYR A 233 4.46 -1.32 3.86
CA TYR A 233 4.19 -2.74 4.11
C TYR A 233 3.49 -3.32 2.89
N THR A 234 4.09 -4.34 2.29
CA THR A 234 3.51 -4.99 1.12
C THR A 234 2.54 -6.09 1.53
N LYS A 235 1.55 -6.35 0.66
CA LYS A 235 0.58 -7.42 0.84
C LYS A 235 1.25 -8.74 1.19
N SER A 236 0.64 -9.49 2.09
CA SER A 236 1.16 -10.78 2.55
C SER A 236 0.14 -11.91 2.33
N PRO A 237 0.59 -13.13 2.01
CA PRO A 237 -0.29 -14.28 1.94
C PRO A 237 -0.94 -14.54 3.31
N ILE A 238 -2.21 -14.97 3.30
CA ILE A 238 -2.93 -15.39 4.51
C ILE A 238 -2.88 -16.90 4.57
N LEU A 239 -2.35 -17.48 5.66
CA LEU A 239 -2.37 -18.93 5.88
C LEU A 239 -3.78 -19.38 6.30
N LYS A 240 -4.27 -20.45 5.70
CA LYS A 240 -5.61 -21.03 5.98
C LYS A 240 -5.51 -22.54 6.07
N GLY A 241 -6.33 -23.15 6.91
CA GLY A 241 -6.39 -24.60 7.10
C GLY A 241 -6.80 -25.41 5.84
N SER A 242 -7.39 -24.77 4.84
CA SER A 242 -7.75 -25.39 3.56
C SER A 242 -7.02 -24.73 2.40
N GLU A 243 -6.67 -25.51 1.39
CA GLU A 243 -6.09 -24.99 0.15
C GLU A 243 -7.06 -24.06 -0.56
N LYS A 244 -6.62 -22.82 -0.86
CA LYS A 244 -7.41 -21.83 -1.61
C LYS A 244 -6.55 -21.07 -2.60
N ILE A 245 -7.11 -20.84 -3.79
CA ILE A 245 -6.59 -19.92 -4.79
C ILE A 245 -7.59 -18.78 -4.93
N LYS A 246 -7.12 -17.54 -4.86
CA LYS A 246 -7.92 -16.35 -5.11
C LYS A 246 -7.15 -15.45 -6.07
N SER A 247 -7.74 -15.15 -7.23
CA SER A 247 -7.16 -14.24 -8.21
C SER A 247 -8.04 -13.02 -8.40
N SER A 248 -7.43 -11.89 -8.69
CA SER A 248 -8.11 -10.64 -9.02
C SER A 248 -7.39 -9.94 -10.16
N PHE A 249 -8.17 -9.23 -10.98
CA PHE A 249 -7.68 -8.36 -12.03
C PHE A 249 -8.30 -6.98 -11.82
N THR A 250 -7.46 -5.95 -11.80
CA THR A 250 -7.88 -4.56 -11.59
C THR A 250 -7.35 -3.72 -12.74
N THR A 251 -8.22 -2.91 -13.33
CA THR A 251 -7.84 -1.91 -14.34
C THR A 251 -8.25 -0.53 -13.84
N ASN A 252 -7.31 0.42 -13.85
CA ASN A 252 -7.57 1.82 -13.53
C ASN A 252 -7.31 2.68 -14.76
N TYR A 253 -8.18 3.67 -14.98
CA TYR A 253 -8.03 4.67 -16.03
C TYR A 253 -8.02 6.07 -15.42
N ASN A 254 -7.01 6.87 -15.77
CA ASN A 254 -6.89 8.25 -15.34
C ASN A 254 -6.98 9.20 -16.56
N SER A 255 -8.04 10.00 -16.64
CA SER A 255 -8.29 10.90 -17.76
C SER A 255 -7.32 12.09 -17.83
N ALA A 256 -6.69 12.49 -16.70
CA ALA A 256 -5.78 13.62 -16.65
C ALA A 256 -4.50 13.39 -17.48
N ASN A 257 -4.06 12.15 -17.62
CA ASN A 257 -2.90 11.76 -18.41
C ASN A 257 -3.18 10.58 -19.34
N GLN A 258 -4.47 10.24 -19.56
CA GLN A 258 -4.88 9.06 -20.32
C GLN A 258 -4.16 7.78 -19.85
N GLY A 259 -3.89 7.72 -18.55
CA GLY A 259 -3.16 6.62 -17.93
C GLY A 259 -4.00 5.38 -17.81
N VAL A 260 -3.42 4.22 -18.15
CA VAL A 260 -4.01 2.90 -17.91
C VAL A 260 -3.04 2.10 -17.07
N SER A 261 -3.54 1.55 -15.97
CA SER A 261 -2.80 0.63 -15.11
C SER A 261 -3.60 -0.65 -14.95
N ASN A 262 -2.96 -1.78 -15.24
CA ASN A 262 -3.54 -3.12 -15.12
C ASN A 262 -2.74 -3.88 -14.08
N ASN A 263 -3.41 -4.48 -13.10
CA ASN A 263 -2.81 -5.30 -12.07
C ASN A 263 -3.51 -6.66 -12.00
N PHE A 264 -2.74 -7.73 -12.07
CA PHE A 264 -3.19 -9.11 -11.89
C PHE A 264 -2.53 -9.68 -10.63
N VAL A 265 -3.34 -10.16 -9.70
CA VAL A 265 -2.89 -10.75 -8.45
C VAL A 265 -3.44 -12.15 -8.30
N THR A 266 -2.58 -13.09 -7.89
CA THR A 266 -2.98 -14.44 -7.48
C THR A 266 -2.44 -14.70 -6.08
N ASN A 267 -3.34 -15.09 -5.19
CA ASN A 267 -3.03 -15.48 -3.83
C ASN A 267 -3.32 -16.97 -3.66
N TYR A 268 -2.31 -17.71 -3.25
CA TYR A 268 -2.39 -19.12 -2.91
C TYR A 268 -2.19 -19.30 -1.41
N SER A 269 -3.06 -20.05 -0.77
CA SER A 269 -3.06 -20.27 0.68
C SER A 269 -3.14 -21.74 1.01
N LYS A 270 -2.32 -22.17 1.96
CA LYS A 270 -2.39 -23.45 2.68
C LYS A 270 -2.19 -23.21 4.18
N GLU A 271 -2.29 -24.26 4.99
CA GLU A 271 -2.10 -24.20 6.44
C GLU A 271 -0.69 -23.70 6.83
N ASN A 272 0.34 -24.25 6.20
CA ASN A 272 1.73 -24.02 6.61
C ASN A 272 2.50 -23.11 5.65
N TRP A 273 1.95 -22.78 4.48
CA TRP A 273 2.57 -21.84 3.56
C TRP A 273 1.56 -21.18 2.63
N GLY A 274 1.91 -20.03 2.13
CA GLY A 274 1.14 -19.30 1.14
C GLY A 274 2.04 -18.47 0.24
N SER A 275 1.51 -18.05 -0.90
CA SER A 275 2.20 -17.16 -1.81
C SER A 275 1.25 -16.12 -2.40
N ILE A 276 1.77 -14.93 -2.68
CA ILE A 276 1.09 -13.91 -3.46
C ILE A 276 2.00 -13.51 -4.62
N THR A 277 1.44 -13.57 -5.82
CA THR A 277 2.09 -13.15 -7.07
C THR A 277 1.29 -11.99 -7.65
N SER A 278 1.95 -10.90 -8.00
CA SER A 278 1.32 -9.75 -8.66
C SER A 278 2.15 -9.29 -9.85
N LEU A 279 1.45 -8.96 -10.94
CA LEU A 279 2.02 -8.35 -12.13
C LEU A 279 1.25 -7.07 -12.44
N SER A 280 1.95 -5.94 -12.49
CA SER A 280 1.40 -4.65 -12.89
C SER A 280 2.02 -4.17 -14.18
N ILE A 281 1.19 -3.68 -15.09
CA ILE A 281 1.61 -3.04 -16.34
C ILE A 281 0.87 -1.73 -16.45
N SER A 282 1.63 -0.63 -16.46
CA SER A 282 1.09 0.73 -16.48
C SER A 282 1.66 1.53 -17.65
N LYS A 283 0.79 2.35 -18.25
CA LYS A 283 1.19 3.31 -19.28
C LYS A 283 0.47 4.62 -19.01
N PHE A 284 1.23 5.68 -18.85
CA PHE A 284 0.75 7.04 -18.61
C PHE A 284 1.14 7.92 -19.78
N GLY A 285 0.20 8.68 -20.29
CA GLY A 285 0.44 9.71 -21.28
C GLY A 285 0.83 11.05 -20.64
N ASP A 286 0.91 12.08 -21.46
CA ASP A 286 1.26 13.42 -20.99
C ASP A 286 0.17 14.02 -20.11
N ILE A 287 0.57 14.68 -19.02
CA ILE A 287 -0.34 15.30 -18.06
C ILE A 287 -1.07 16.48 -18.70
N LYS A 288 -2.40 16.49 -18.59
CA LYS A 288 -3.24 17.58 -19.02
C LYS A 288 -3.72 18.40 -17.83
N MET A 289 -3.43 19.69 -17.85
CA MET A 289 -3.93 20.63 -16.85
C MET A 289 -5.35 21.13 -17.18
N GLY A 290 -6.05 21.59 -16.15
CA GLY A 290 -7.29 22.35 -16.32
C GLY A 290 -7.04 23.67 -17.06
N LYS A 291 -8.01 24.11 -17.86
CA LYS A 291 -7.93 25.37 -18.61
C LYS A 291 -8.26 26.60 -17.77
N LYS A 292 -9.02 26.43 -16.69
CA LYS A 292 -9.37 27.50 -15.76
C LYS A 292 -8.24 27.77 -14.79
N ARG A 293 -7.92 29.04 -14.59
CA ARG A 293 -6.90 29.53 -13.66
C ARG A 293 -7.53 30.55 -12.71
N ASP A 294 -8.37 30.05 -11.83
CA ASP A 294 -9.15 30.88 -10.90
C ASP A 294 -8.25 31.67 -9.92
N HIS A 295 -6.98 31.24 -9.78
CA HIS A 295 -5.95 31.98 -9.03
C HIS A 295 -5.40 33.24 -9.77
N GLY A 296 -5.83 33.51 -11.01
CA GLY A 296 -5.48 34.73 -11.78
C GLY A 296 -4.18 34.68 -12.58
N TYR A 297 -3.36 33.61 -12.46
CA TYR A 297 -2.11 33.47 -13.22
C TYR A 297 -2.33 32.67 -14.51
N ASN A 298 -2.77 33.34 -15.58
CA ASN A 298 -3.20 32.70 -16.83
C ASN A 298 -2.12 31.88 -17.54
N SER A 299 -0.84 32.26 -17.39
CA SER A 299 0.32 31.54 -17.96
C SER A 299 0.87 30.44 -17.06
N TRP A 300 0.30 30.22 -15.87
CA TRP A 300 0.81 29.21 -14.95
C TRP A 300 0.69 27.80 -15.53
N GLY A 301 1.83 27.09 -15.61
CA GLY A 301 1.92 25.72 -16.11
C GLY A 301 1.71 25.56 -17.62
N VAL A 302 1.56 26.65 -18.37
CA VAL A 302 1.44 26.64 -19.85
C VAL A 302 2.79 26.29 -20.46
N THR A 303 2.78 25.40 -21.46
CA THR A 303 3.98 24.93 -22.16
C THR A 303 3.81 25.15 -23.66
N PRO A 304 4.19 26.31 -24.20
CA PRO A 304 4.02 26.64 -25.62
C PRO A 304 4.98 25.87 -26.55
N LEU A 305 6.13 25.46 -26.02
CA LEU A 305 7.17 24.75 -26.77
C LEU A 305 7.48 23.41 -26.06
N TYR A 306 7.84 22.41 -26.88
CA TYR A 306 8.31 21.12 -26.36
C TYR A 306 9.36 20.50 -27.28
N SER A 307 10.04 19.45 -26.81
CA SER A 307 11.00 18.69 -27.60
C SER A 307 10.38 17.43 -28.18
N GLU A 308 10.47 17.22 -29.46
CA GLU A 308 10.15 15.96 -30.15
C GLU A 308 11.35 15.01 -30.22
N ASN A 309 12.48 15.42 -29.70
CA ASN A 309 13.69 14.61 -29.70
C ASN A 309 13.49 13.38 -28.80
N SER A 310 14.07 12.29 -29.23
CA SER A 310 14.05 11.03 -28.51
C SER A 310 15.38 10.29 -28.68
N ARG A 311 15.44 9.08 -28.15
CA ARG A 311 16.58 8.18 -28.33
C ARG A 311 16.93 7.94 -29.82
N TYR A 312 15.93 8.04 -30.71
CA TYR A 312 16.01 7.71 -32.14
C TYR A 312 15.74 8.88 -33.09
N SER A 313 15.23 10.00 -32.55
CA SER A 313 14.86 11.17 -33.36
C SER A 313 15.68 12.40 -33.02
N TYR A 314 15.99 13.19 -34.05
CA TYR A 314 16.72 14.45 -33.97
C TYR A 314 15.94 15.58 -34.63
N TYR A 315 15.54 16.56 -33.83
CA TYR A 315 14.96 17.81 -34.28
C TYR A 315 15.82 18.96 -33.78
N PRO A 316 16.36 19.81 -34.68
CA PRO A 316 17.28 20.88 -34.29
C PRO A 316 16.59 22.04 -33.54
N GLN A 317 15.27 22.19 -33.71
CA GLN A 317 14.44 23.20 -33.06
C GLN A 317 13.32 22.55 -32.23
N PRO A 318 12.84 23.24 -31.19
CA PRO A 318 11.65 22.80 -30.47
C PRO A 318 10.40 22.95 -31.34
N SER A 319 9.40 22.14 -31.05
CA SER A 319 8.09 22.16 -31.70
C SER A 319 7.09 23.00 -30.92
N THR A 320 6.15 23.64 -31.61
CA THR A 320 5.05 24.37 -31.00
C THR A 320 4.04 23.40 -30.45
N ASN A 321 3.60 23.63 -29.21
CA ASN A 321 2.57 22.82 -28.58
C ASN A 321 1.17 23.30 -28.99
N SER A 322 0.40 22.49 -29.67
CA SER A 322 -0.94 22.81 -30.13
C SER A 322 -1.99 22.94 -29.00
N ASP A 323 -1.77 22.26 -27.87
CA ASP A 323 -2.54 22.45 -26.63
C ASP A 323 -1.55 22.70 -25.48
N GLU A 324 -1.31 23.97 -25.20
CA GLU A 324 -0.35 24.44 -24.20
C GLU A 324 -0.68 23.96 -22.76
N ASN A 325 -1.89 23.44 -22.52
CA ASN A 325 -2.27 22.85 -21.24
C ASN A 325 -1.81 21.38 -21.11
N ILE A 326 -1.31 20.78 -22.19
CA ILE A 326 -0.68 19.45 -22.12
C ILE A 326 0.79 19.61 -21.84
N GLN A 327 1.26 19.09 -20.73
CA GLN A 327 2.67 19.07 -20.34
C GLN A 327 3.36 17.94 -21.11
N LYS A 328 3.81 18.25 -22.33
CA LYS A 328 4.51 17.30 -23.19
C LYS A 328 5.76 16.75 -22.53
N ASN A 329 6.12 15.50 -22.83
CA ASN A 329 7.24 14.79 -22.23
C ASN A 329 7.06 14.49 -20.71
N THR A 330 5.83 14.19 -20.28
CA THR A 330 5.57 13.72 -18.92
C THR A 330 5.10 12.26 -18.88
N GLY A 331 4.77 11.67 -20.03
CA GLY A 331 4.32 10.28 -20.15
C GLY A 331 5.44 9.28 -19.89
N TYR A 332 5.11 8.11 -19.36
CA TYR A 332 6.02 6.98 -19.15
C TYR A 332 5.24 5.66 -19.08
N SER A 333 5.95 4.54 -19.09
CA SER A 333 5.39 3.22 -18.83
C SER A 333 6.23 2.48 -17.80
N GLN A 334 5.61 1.48 -17.14
CA GLN A 334 6.25 0.72 -16.07
C GLN A 334 5.70 -0.71 -16.02
N VAL A 335 6.58 -1.64 -15.68
CA VAL A 335 6.24 -3.03 -15.37
C VAL A 335 6.79 -3.36 -13.99
N ASP A 336 5.92 -3.91 -13.14
CA ASP A 336 6.25 -4.33 -11.79
C ASP A 336 5.85 -5.79 -11.58
N LEU A 337 6.76 -6.57 -11.02
CA LEU A 337 6.54 -7.94 -10.60
C LEU A 337 6.78 -8.05 -9.10
N PHE A 338 5.82 -8.62 -8.40
CA PHE A 338 5.89 -8.86 -6.97
C PHE A 338 5.58 -10.33 -6.66
N GLN A 339 6.43 -10.94 -5.85
CA GLN A 339 6.26 -12.30 -5.35
C GLN A 339 6.60 -12.34 -3.87
N LYS A 340 5.67 -12.81 -3.05
CA LYS A 340 5.93 -13.03 -1.63
C LYS A 340 5.52 -14.45 -1.24
N PHE A 341 6.38 -15.11 -0.48
CA PHE A 341 6.11 -16.39 0.15
C PHE A 341 6.07 -16.21 1.66
N LEU A 342 5.12 -16.86 2.30
CA LEU A 342 5.04 -16.96 3.74
C LEU A 342 5.01 -18.44 4.12
N VAL A 343 5.94 -18.87 4.97
CA VAL A 343 6.07 -20.27 5.40
C VAL A 343 6.10 -20.32 6.91
N LYS A 344 5.24 -21.13 7.50
CA LYS A 344 5.24 -21.43 8.93
C LYS A 344 6.33 -22.47 9.23
N LEU A 345 7.26 -22.14 10.12
CA LEU A 345 8.34 -22.99 10.55
C LEU A 345 8.09 -23.45 12.00
N GLY A 346 7.65 -24.69 12.15
CA GLY A 346 7.16 -25.19 13.44
C GLY A 346 5.87 -24.46 13.85
N ASP A 347 5.63 -24.34 15.16
CA ASP A 347 4.36 -23.81 15.68
C ASP A 347 4.29 -22.28 15.68
N THR A 348 5.42 -21.60 15.77
CA THR A 348 5.45 -20.16 16.06
C THR A 348 6.24 -19.32 15.05
N ASN A 349 7.29 -19.88 14.42
CA ASN A 349 8.17 -19.07 13.57
C ASN A 349 7.63 -18.92 12.16
N LEU A 350 7.91 -17.78 11.54
CA LEU A 350 7.46 -17.44 10.18
C LEU A 350 8.64 -17.02 9.32
N LEU A 351 8.82 -17.67 8.18
CA LEU A 351 9.74 -17.24 7.12
C LEU A 351 8.95 -16.52 6.04
N ASN A 352 9.31 -15.28 5.80
CA ASN A 352 8.80 -14.47 4.71
C ASN A 352 9.90 -14.27 3.66
N ILE A 353 9.61 -14.46 2.37
CA ILE A 353 10.54 -14.18 1.27
C ILE A 353 9.84 -13.23 0.33
N ASN A 354 10.34 -11.99 0.25
CA ASN A 354 9.79 -10.94 -0.60
C ASN A 354 10.74 -10.71 -1.79
N ILE A 355 10.19 -10.76 -3.01
CA ILE A 355 10.89 -10.51 -4.27
C ILE A 355 10.11 -9.45 -5.03
N GLN A 356 10.78 -8.36 -5.40
CA GLN A 356 10.20 -7.26 -6.17
C GLN A 356 11.11 -6.94 -7.35
N PHE A 357 10.52 -6.80 -8.50
CA PHE A 357 11.18 -6.29 -9.70
C PHE A 357 10.35 -5.14 -10.27
N SER A 358 10.99 -4.03 -10.59
CA SER A 358 10.38 -2.87 -11.23
C SER A 358 11.27 -2.36 -12.34
N GLU A 359 10.67 -2.04 -13.48
CA GLU A 359 11.34 -1.42 -14.62
C GLU A 359 10.42 -0.39 -15.27
N SER A 360 10.90 0.85 -15.40
CA SER A 360 10.20 1.90 -16.16
C SER A 360 10.75 2.03 -17.58
N SER A 361 10.02 2.71 -18.45
CA SER A 361 10.58 3.32 -19.66
C SER A 361 11.57 4.44 -19.29
N ASP A 362 12.16 5.11 -20.29
CA ASP A 362 12.77 6.40 -20.09
C ASP A 362 11.76 7.37 -19.47
N ILE A 363 12.23 8.24 -18.58
CA ILE A 363 11.41 9.22 -17.84
C ILE A 363 11.96 10.60 -18.09
N ASP A 364 11.28 11.35 -18.92
CA ASP A 364 11.69 12.71 -19.29
C ASP A 364 11.61 13.64 -18.07
N ARG A 365 12.61 14.49 -17.92
CA ARG A 365 12.65 15.55 -16.93
C ARG A 365 11.94 16.80 -17.44
N PHE A 366 10.65 16.83 -17.28
CA PHE A 366 9.80 17.93 -17.72
C PHE A 366 10.29 19.29 -17.20
N ASP A 367 10.71 19.37 -15.92
CA ASP A 367 11.25 20.58 -15.32
C ASP A 367 12.49 21.14 -16.05
N GLN A 368 13.30 20.28 -16.66
CA GLN A 368 14.48 20.67 -17.41
C GLN A 368 14.18 20.92 -18.89
N LEU A 369 13.26 20.14 -19.45
CA LEU A 369 12.85 20.26 -20.85
C LEU A 369 12.02 21.52 -21.11
N SER A 370 11.39 22.08 -20.07
CA SER A 370 10.64 23.34 -20.14
C SER A 370 11.49 24.60 -19.91
N ILE A 371 12.80 24.47 -19.59
CA ILE A 371 13.68 25.64 -19.37
C ILE A 371 13.96 26.36 -20.69
N LEU A 372 13.61 27.64 -20.72
CA LEU A 372 13.94 28.53 -21.85
C LEU A 372 15.40 28.99 -21.80
N LYS A 373 15.98 29.14 -22.97
CA LYS A 373 17.25 29.83 -23.24
C LYS A 373 17.04 30.82 -24.37
N GLY A 374 16.81 32.09 -24.07
CA GLY A 374 16.28 33.06 -25.02
C GLY A 374 14.86 32.67 -25.43
N GLU A 375 14.56 32.66 -26.70
CA GLU A 375 13.26 32.29 -27.27
C GLU A 375 13.10 30.78 -27.54
N SER A 376 14.09 29.95 -27.20
CA SER A 376 14.09 28.52 -27.47
C SER A 376 14.28 27.71 -26.18
N LEU A 377 14.05 26.40 -26.25
CA LEU A 377 14.31 25.49 -25.15
C LEU A 377 15.82 25.21 -25.01
N LYS A 378 16.27 25.04 -23.77
CA LYS A 378 17.68 24.76 -23.44
C LYS A 378 18.09 23.33 -23.81
N PHE A 379 17.26 22.34 -23.47
CA PHE A 379 17.56 20.93 -23.68
C PHE A 379 16.63 20.32 -24.72
N SER A 380 17.19 19.56 -25.64
CA SER A 380 16.47 18.72 -26.59
C SER A 380 16.18 17.34 -26.03
N GLU A 381 17.03 16.84 -25.14
CA GLU A 381 16.86 15.62 -24.39
C GLU A 381 17.35 15.83 -22.96
N TRP A 382 16.54 15.45 -22.00
CA TRP A 382 16.94 15.32 -20.62
C TRP A 382 16.02 14.30 -19.97
N TYR A 383 16.49 13.08 -19.78
CA TYR A 383 15.69 12.01 -19.19
C TYR A 383 16.54 11.12 -18.29
N TYR A 384 15.86 10.50 -17.36
CA TYR A 384 16.37 9.31 -16.69
C TYR A 384 16.10 8.12 -17.60
N GLY A 385 17.12 7.30 -17.87
CA GLY A 385 16.91 6.02 -18.55
C GLY A 385 16.07 5.08 -17.67
N PRO A 386 15.74 3.87 -18.14
CA PRO A 386 14.89 2.97 -17.37
C PRO A 386 15.36 2.84 -15.94
N GLN A 387 14.46 3.15 -15.00
CA GLN A 387 14.71 2.90 -13.58
C GLN A 387 14.45 1.43 -13.34
N LYS A 388 15.48 0.69 -12.90
CA LYS A 388 15.38 -0.74 -12.64
C LYS A 388 15.74 -1.02 -11.21
N ARG A 389 14.90 -1.81 -10.54
CA ARG A 389 15.17 -2.31 -9.20
C ARG A 389 14.77 -3.76 -9.06
N LEU A 390 15.67 -4.58 -8.55
CA LEU A 390 15.40 -5.90 -8.01
C LEU A 390 15.61 -5.83 -6.51
N LEU A 391 14.63 -6.27 -5.72
CA LEU A 391 14.75 -6.52 -4.28
C LEU A 391 14.51 -7.99 -4.02
N ILE A 392 15.36 -8.62 -3.22
CA ILE A 392 15.15 -9.95 -2.62
C ILE A 392 15.35 -9.80 -1.13
N SER A 393 14.33 -10.10 -0.34
CA SER A 393 14.37 -9.93 1.11
C SER A 393 13.72 -11.10 1.84
N PRO A 394 14.51 -12.11 2.27
CA PRO A 394 14.08 -13.08 3.26
C PRO A 394 14.07 -12.46 4.67
N SER A 395 13.02 -12.73 5.43
CA SER A 395 12.84 -12.30 6.82
C SER A 395 12.31 -13.45 7.66
N LEU A 396 13.01 -13.76 8.75
CA LEU A 396 12.63 -14.78 9.71
C LEU A 396 12.09 -14.11 10.97
N LYS A 397 10.80 -14.30 11.27
CA LYS A 397 10.18 -13.90 12.53
C LYS A 397 10.23 -15.07 13.50
N ILE A 398 10.71 -14.82 14.72
CA ILE A 398 10.88 -15.81 15.78
C ILE A 398 10.16 -15.35 17.05
N PHE A 399 9.55 -16.32 17.75
CA PHE A 399 8.79 -16.08 18.98
C PHE A 399 9.24 -17.05 20.10
N PRO A 400 10.47 -16.90 20.61
CA PRO A 400 11.05 -17.86 21.55
C PRO A 400 10.49 -17.76 22.97
N ASN A 401 9.72 -16.71 23.29
CA ASN A 401 9.14 -16.43 24.62
C ASN A 401 10.13 -16.55 25.77
N ARG A 402 11.35 -16.05 25.59
CA ARG A 402 12.41 -16.02 26.62
C ARG A 402 12.42 -14.66 27.32
N LYS A 403 12.99 -14.63 28.56
CA LYS A 403 13.04 -13.42 29.40
C LYS A 403 13.59 -12.17 28.69
N PHE A 404 14.60 -12.31 27.85
CA PHE A 404 15.24 -11.21 27.13
C PHE A 404 14.81 -11.06 25.68
N MET A 405 14.01 -11.99 25.16
CA MET A 405 13.52 -11.98 23.78
C MET A 405 12.19 -12.72 23.70
N LYS A 406 11.10 -11.99 23.62
CA LYS A 406 9.76 -12.56 23.40
C LYS A 406 9.44 -12.72 21.92
N LYS A 407 9.87 -11.77 21.12
CA LYS A 407 9.77 -11.81 19.66
C LYS A 407 11.01 -11.19 19.02
N GLY A 408 11.30 -11.57 17.80
CA GLY A 408 12.38 -10.99 17.02
C GLY A 408 12.19 -11.21 15.54
N ALA A 409 12.88 -10.40 14.73
CA ALA A 409 12.93 -10.52 13.29
C ALA A 409 14.38 -10.39 12.82
N ILE A 410 14.80 -11.27 11.92
CA ILE A 410 16.08 -11.17 11.22
C ILE A 410 15.76 -11.03 9.74
N THR A 411 16.13 -9.89 9.15
CA THR A 411 15.82 -9.55 7.76
C THR A 411 17.12 -9.33 7.00
N PHE A 412 17.31 -10.09 5.93
CA PHE A 412 18.35 -9.84 4.93
C PHE A 412 17.73 -9.11 3.73
N GLY A 413 18.45 -8.17 3.13
CA GLY A 413 18.06 -7.47 1.92
C GLY A 413 19.17 -7.48 0.88
N PHE A 414 18.84 -7.87 -0.34
CA PHE A 414 19.67 -7.65 -1.51
C PHE A 414 18.92 -6.76 -2.50
N GLN A 415 19.55 -5.67 -2.95
CA GLN A 415 19.01 -4.81 -3.99
C GLN A 415 20.01 -4.63 -5.11
N LYS A 416 19.52 -4.69 -6.34
CA LYS A 416 20.24 -4.26 -7.53
C LYS A 416 19.47 -3.12 -8.17
N ILE A 417 20.13 -1.96 -8.34
CA ILE A 417 19.52 -0.73 -8.82
C ILE A 417 20.35 -0.22 -10.01
N ASN A 418 19.67 0.06 -11.12
CA ASN A 418 20.28 0.73 -12.26
C ASN A 418 19.60 2.09 -12.45
N GLU A 419 20.39 3.14 -12.49
CA GLU A 419 19.95 4.51 -12.74
C GLU A 419 20.82 5.16 -13.80
N SER A 420 20.23 5.88 -14.72
CA SER A 420 21.01 6.62 -15.70
C SER A 420 20.44 8.02 -15.96
N ARG A 421 21.27 8.90 -16.45
CA ARG A 421 20.93 10.27 -16.85
C ARG A 421 21.47 10.55 -18.20
N ILE A 422 20.58 10.92 -19.11
CA ILE A 422 20.91 11.24 -20.48
C ILE A 422 20.48 12.67 -20.76
N LYS A 423 21.34 13.45 -21.37
CA LYS A 423 21.04 14.84 -21.71
C LYS A 423 21.73 15.28 -22.99
N ARG A 424 21.04 16.12 -23.75
CA ARG A 424 21.54 16.81 -24.93
C ARG A 424 20.89 18.19 -25.01
N LYS A 425 21.66 19.19 -25.41
CA LYS A 425 21.14 20.54 -25.69
C LYS A 425 20.62 20.62 -27.12
N PHE A 426 19.72 21.56 -27.39
CA PHE A 426 19.39 21.92 -28.77
C PHE A 426 20.61 22.40 -29.55
N ASN A 427 20.60 22.21 -30.86
CA ASN A 427 21.69 22.54 -31.77
C ASN A 427 23.03 21.86 -31.44
N THR A 428 23.02 20.73 -30.76
CA THR A 428 24.21 19.90 -30.54
C THR A 428 23.92 18.44 -30.83
N LEU A 429 24.91 17.74 -31.37
CA LEU A 429 24.88 16.29 -31.58
C LEU A 429 25.51 15.53 -30.41
N ASN A 430 26.02 16.24 -29.41
CA ASN A 430 26.67 15.63 -28.25
C ASN A 430 25.63 15.21 -27.21
N ARG A 431 25.47 13.91 -27.00
CA ARG A 431 24.60 13.29 -25.99
C ARG A 431 25.44 12.73 -24.86
N SER A 432 25.25 13.25 -23.65
CA SER A 432 25.96 12.81 -22.45
C SER A 432 25.19 11.73 -21.73
N HIS A 433 25.90 10.71 -21.29
CA HIS A 433 25.38 9.59 -20.50
C HIS A 433 26.11 9.50 -19.16
N GLN A 434 25.37 9.38 -18.06
CA GLN A 434 25.86 9.04 -16.72
C GLN A 434 25.06 7.87 -16.20
N ILE A 435 25.72 6.78 -15.86
CA ILE A 435 25.08 5.50 -15.52
C ILE A 435 25.65 5.03 -14.19
N GLU A 436 24.74 4.62 -13.29
CA GLU A 436 25.05 4.06 -11.99
C GLU A 436 24.50 2.63 -11.90
N ASP A 437 25.34 1.69 -11.51
CA ASP A 437 24.96 0.29 -11.21
C ASP A 437 25.29 0.04 -9.74
N LEU A 438 24.24 -0.07 -8.91
CA LEU A 438 24.36 -0.17 -7.47
C LEU A 438 23.87 -1.54 -7.00
N LYS A 439 24.68 -2.16 -6.13
CA LYS A 439 24.29 -3.34 -5.34
C LYS A 439 24.30 -2.97 -3.88
N VAL A 440 23.22 -3.32 -3.18
CA VAL A 440 23.07 -3.08 -1.74
C VAL A 440 22.77 -4.40 -1.05
N PHE A 441 23.52 -4.67 0.00
CA PHE A 441 23.27 -5.76 0.93
C PHE A 441 22.97 -5.17 2.29
N SER A 442 21.93 -5.66 2.94
CA SER A 442 21.55 -5.25 4.29
C SER A 442 21.24 -6.45 5.18
N LEU A 443 21.53 -6.31 6.47
CA LEU A 443 21.17 -7.27 7.49
C LEU A 443 20.64 -6.49 8.69
N ASN A 444 19.40 -6.78 9.07
CA ASN A 444 18.72 -6.18 10.21
C ASN A 444 18.36 -7.28 11.21
N GLY A 445 18.57 -7.04 12.49
CA GLY A 445 18.06 -7.86 13.58
C GLY A 445 17.33 -6.97 14.56
N ASP A 446 16.02 -7.17 14.71
CA ASP A 446 15.14 -6.38 15.58
C ASP A 446 14.50 -7.33 16.60
N PHE A 447 14.59 -7.01 17.89
CA PHE A 447 14.17 -7.87 18.99
C PHE A 447 13.39 -7.07 20.03
N ASP A 448 12.36 -7.71 20.60
CA ASP A 448 11.50 -7.11 21.60
C ASP A 448 11.35 -8.02 22.81
N THR A 449 11.28 -7.40 23.97
CA THR A 449 10.89 -8.04 25.22
C THR A 449 9.99 -7.12 26.06
N SER A 450 9.09 -7.71 26.82
CA SER A 450 8.25 -7.00 27.79
C SER A 450 8.33 -7.67 29.15
N PHE A 451 8.27 -6.87 30.21
CA PHE A 451 8.34 -7.30 31.60
C PHE A 451 6.99 -7.08 32.30
N ASN A 452 6.71 -7.85 33.33
CA ASN A 452 5.41 -7.84 34.02
C ASN A 452 5.02 -6.53 34.73
N ASN A 453 5.97 -5.58 34.83
CA ASN A 453 5.79 -4.29 35.54
C ASN A 453 5.63 -3.10 34.58
N GLY A 454 5.13 -3.33 33.37
CA GLY A 454 4.85 -2.29 32.37
C GLY A 454 6.07 -1.82 31.57
N HIS A 455 7.25 -2.39 31.79
CA HIS A 455 8.44 -2.05 31.00
C HIS A 455 8.51 -2.91 29.72
N SER A 456 8.86 -2.25 28.60
CA SER A 456 9.23 -2.93 27.36
C SER A 456 10.55 -2.39 26.82
N VAL A 457 11.31 -3.27 26.17
CA VAL A 457 12.60 -2.95 25.57
C VAL A 457 12.63 -3.52 24.15
N SER A 458 12.86 -2.63 23.18
CA SER A 458 13.15 -2.99 21.79
C SER A 458 14.63 -2.68 21.51
N TYR A 459 15.33 -3.60 20.91
CA TYR A 459 16.75 -3.44 20.60
C TYR A 459 17.11 -4.13 19.31
N GLY A 460 18.14 -3.65 18.64
CA GLY A 460 18.52 -4.24 17.37
C GLY A 460 19.82 -3.72 16.79
N VAL A 461 20.16 -4.32 15.67
CA VAL A 461 21.34 -3.98 14.87
C VAL A 461 20.98 -3.89 13.40
N GLU A 462 21.66 -3.00 12.70
CA GLU A 462 21.55 -2.84 11.24
C GLU A 462 22.94 -2.74 10.65
N SER A 463 23.17 -3.45 9.54
CA SER A 463 24.36 -3.31 8.74
C SER A 463 23.99 -3.19 7.27
N THR A 464 24.62 -2.25 6.56
CA THR A 464 24.43 -2.10 5.12
C THR A 464 25.79 -2.01 4.41
N TYR A 465 25.88 -2.66 3.26
CA TYR A 465 27.02 -2.58 2.35
C TYR A 465 26.51 -2.19 0.96
N ASN A 466 27.00 -1.06 0.46
CA ASN A 466 26.69 -0.54 -0.87
C ASN A 466 27.92 -0.64 -1.74
N TYR A 467 27.77 -1.12 -2.96
CA TYR A 467 28.82 -1.10 -3.98
C TYR A 467 28.26 -0.46 -5.25
N ASN A 468 28.84 0.68 -5.63
CA ASN A 468 28.44 1.45 -6.82
C ASN A 468 29.52 1.43 -7.90
N TYR A 469 29.12 1.10 -9.12
CA TYR A 469 29.93 1.22 -10.30
C TYR A 469 29.36 2.35 -11.18
N SER A 470 30.17 3.40 -11.41
CA SER A 470 29.77 4.58 -12.16
C SER A 470 30.47 4.63 -13.52
N LYS A 471 29.70 4.93 -14.56
CA LYS A 471 30.19 5.06 -15.93
C LYS A 471 29.63 6.33 -16.57
N ALA A 472 30.47 7.07 -17.26
CA ALA A 472 30.02 8.25 -17.99
C ALA A 472 30.75 8.39 -19.33
N TYR A 473 30.01 8.81 -20.35
CA TYR A 473 30.56 9.05 -21.68
C TYR A 473 29.67 10.02 -22.45
N ASP A 474 30.28 10.70 -23.40
CA ASP A 474 29.59 11.44 -24.45
C ASP A 474 29.58 10.65 -25.76
N GLN A 475 28.50 10.84 -26.51
CA GLN A 475 28.30 10.29 -27.85
C GLN A 475 28.05 11.44 -28.84
N ILE A 476 28.76 11.47 -29.95
CA ILE A 476 28.43 12.33 -31.06
C ILE A 476 27.51 11.55 -31.99
N LEU A 477 26.29 12.05 -32.16
CA LEU A 477 25.26 11.42 -32.97
C LEU A 477 25.53 11.65 -34.47
N GLU A 478 25.20 10.66 -35.29
CA GLU A 478 25.06 10.78 -36.73
C GLU A 478 23.59 10.82 -37.09
N THR A 479 23.20 11.79 -37.91
CA THR A 479 21.79 12.02 -38.25
C THR A 479 21.59 12.09 -39.74
N GLU A 480 20.47 11.55 -40.20
CA GLU A 480 19.95 11.71 -41.57
C GLU A 480 18.51 12.22 -41.45
N GLY A 481 18.30 13.47 -41.93
CA GLY A 481 17.04 14.16 -41.68
C GLY A 481 16.73 14.23 -40.18
N ASN A 482 15.56 13.76 -39.79
CA ASN A 482 15.10 13.73 -38.39
C ASN A 482 15.39 12.41 -37.65
N GLN A 483 16.19 11.51 -38.25
CA GLN A 483 16.53 10.23 -37.66
C GLN A 483 17.99 10.21 -37.17
N ILE A 484 18.22 9.55 -36.04
CA ILE A 484 19.56 9.22 -35.57
C ILE A 484 19.91 7.85 -36.14
N ILE A 485 20.89 7.83 -37.07
CA ILE A 485 21.31 6.64 -37.83
C ILE A 485 22.54 5.95 -37.21
N GLY A 486 23.30 6.62 -36.37
CA GLY A 486 24.53 6.08 -35.81
C GLY A 486 25.23 6.99 -34.82
N LEU A 487 26.49 6.67 -34.56
CA LEU A 487 27.39 7.37 -33.66
C LEU A 487 28.73 7.56 -34.37
N SER A 488 29.17 8.81 -34.57
CA SER A 488 30.48 9.10 -35.13
C SER A 488 31.61 8.97 -34.13
N LYS A 489 31.35 9.24 -32.86
CA LYS A 489 32.35 9.21 -31.79
C LYS A 489 31.74 8.90 -30.43
N LYS A 490 32.51 8.17 -29.61
CA LYS A 490 32.20 7.94 -28.19
C LYS A 490 33.46 8.12 -27.36
N PHE A 491 33.39 8.89 -26.29
CA PHE A 491 34.55 9.16 -25.42
C PHE A 491 34.12 9.30 -23.97
N ALA A 492 35.00 8.90 -23.06
CA ALA A 492 34.74 8.95 -21.62
C ALA A 492 34.72 10.40 -21.12
N ILE A 493 33.84 10.69 -20.19
CA ILE A 493 33.77 11.95 -19.45
C ILE A 493 33.81 11.64 -17.94
N PRO A 494 34.04 12.66 -17.08
CA PRO A 494 34.03 12.45 -15.63
C PRO A 494 32.74 11.82 -15.14
N THR A 495 32.89 10.77 -14.36
CA THR A 495 31.79 10.07 -13.68
C THR A 495 31.32 10.84 -12.44
N ARG A 496 30.11 10.56 -11.96
CA ARG A 496 29.57 11.16 -10.73
C ARG A 496 30.18 10.59 -9.45
N TYR A 497 30.56 9.33 -9.50
CA TYR A 497 31.24 8.58 -8.43
C TYR A 497 32.50 7.93 -9.03
N PRO A 498 33.45 7.46 -8.22
CA PRO A 498 34.66 6.81 -8.73
C PRO A 498 34.34 5.70 -9.73
N SER A 499 34.96 5.76 -10.92
CA SER A 499 34.66 4.83 -12.05
C SER A 499 35.16 3.41 -11.83
N ASN A 500 36.14 3.22 -10.94
CA ASN A 500 36.68 1.90 -10.59
C ASN A 500 35.83 1.15 -9.56
N GLY A 501 34.66 1.68 -9.24
CA GLY A 501 33.82 1.22 -8.17
C GLY A 501 34.12 1.92 -6.85
N SER A 502 33.08 2.09 -6.06
CA SER A 502 33.16 2.64 -4.70
C SER A 502 32.22 1.89 -3.78
N SER A 503 32.63 1.73 -2.55
CA SER A 503 31.82 1.08 -1.53
C SER A 503 31.54 2.00 -0.37
N TYR A 504 30.39 1.80 0.26
CA TYR A 504 29.99 2.45 1.49
C TYR A 504 29.40 1.40 2.43
N THR A 505 29.88 1.36 3.66
CA THR A 505 29.39 0.45 4.70
C THR A 505 28.90 1.28 5.87
N SER A 506 27.75 0.91 6.40
CA SER A 506 27.25 1.45 7.66
C SER A 506 26.90 0.34 8.64
N PHE A 507 27.07 0.64 9.90
CA PHE A 507 26.65 -0.21 11.02
C PHE A 507 25.96 0.66 12.05
N ALA A 508 24.83 0.18 12.59
CA ALA A 508 24.07 0.86 13.63
C ALA A 508 23.54 -0.16 14.64
N SER A 509 23.37 0.29 15.87
CA SER A 509 22.65 -0.45 16.91
C SER A 509 21.74 0.52 17.64
N TYR A 510 20.63 0.02 18.18
CA TYR A 510 19.68 0.81 18.94
C TYR A 510 19.16 0.02 20.14
N VAL A 511 18.76 0.75 21.16
CA VAL A 511 17.98 0.25 22.29
C VAL A 511 16.92 1.31 22.58
N ASN A 512 15.67 0.89 22.61
CA ASN A 512 14.54 1.72 23.03
C ASN A 512 13.89 1.07 24.25
N TRP A 513 13.65 1.87 25.27
CA TRP A 513 12.98 1.45 26.48
C TRP A 513 11.74 2.30 26.68
N SER A 514 10.61 1.65 26.92
CA SER A 514 9.35 2.29 27.24
C SER A 514 8.77 1.75 28.54
N TRP A 515 8.09 2.61 29.27
CA TRP A 515 7.39 2.29 30.50
C TRP A 515 5.96 2.85 30.39
N ASN A 516 4.98 1.95 30.50
CA ASN A 516 3.54 2.25 30.51
C ASN A 516 2.97 2.17 31.94
#